data_7ef85ce6e03f915b232c0778c2da62e4
#
_entry.id   7ef85ce6e03f915b232c0778c2da62e4
#
_cell.length_a   1.000
_cell.length_b   1.000
_cell.length_c   1.000
_cell.angle_alpha   90.00
_cell.angle_beta   90.00
_cell.angle_gamma   90.00
#
_symmetry.space_group_name_H-M   'P 1'
#
loop_
_entity.id
_entity.type
_entity.pdbx_description
1 polymer ?
#
loop_
_entity_poly.entity_id
_entity_poly.type
_entity_poly.pdbx_seq_one_letter_code
_entity_poly.pdbx_strand_id
1 'polypeptide(L)'
;HSVVSGVVEAFEQLSTRGIVHRSLRADNLFFVDEQREKVVIGEFLASPPGFDQPVIYETIENGMANPGAREHGTIMEDMYAFGVLLATLSQRELPCENDNTEEIIVSKIANSSFATLIGKQLITSRFLELIRGLISDTAKERWVLAQITNWLNSMPIAPTPKSAQHEAHRPIEFGGFNHFYVRTIAYSMSQHREEAVTIIRDGKLLTWIEKDYDDDIISPHFKDKLEAINLRADRARDTDELLLSLVLIV
;
A
#
# COMPACT_ATOMS: atom_id res chain seq x y z
N HIS A 1 -0.07 -2.72 -25.09
CA HIS A 1 1.34 -3.14 -25.29
C HIS A 1 2.26 -1.92 -25.32
N SER A 2 1.98 -0.89 -26.15
CA SER A 2 2.79 0.33 -26.28
C SER A 2 3.03 1.06 -24.95
N VAL A 3 2.01 1.16 -24.08
CA VAL A 3 2.18 1.74 -22.74
C VAL A 3 3.18 0.94 -21.90
N VAL A 4 3.06 -0.39 -21.88
CA VAL A 4 3.97 -1.23 -21.07
C VAL A 4 5.40 -1.11 -21.55
N SER A 5 5.63 -1.24 -22.87
CA SER A 5 6.98 -1.14 -23.44
C SER A 5 7.60 0.23 -23.26
N GLY A 6 6.81 1.32 -23.46
CA GLY A 6 7.31 2.69 -23.32
C GLY A 6 7.66 3.05 -21.86
N VAL A 7 6.87 2.60 -20.90
CA VAL A 7 7.17 2.81 -19.47
C VAL A 7 8.40 2.00 -19.04
N VAL A 8 8.54 0.75 -19.52
CA VAL A 8 9.73 -0.07 -19.23
C VAL A 8 10.99 0.60 -19.78
N GLU A 9 10.98 1.07 -21.03
CA GLU A 9 12.11 1.78 -21.63
C GLU A 9 12.51 3.03 -20.82
N ALA A 10 11.50 3.82 -20.40
CA ALA A 10 11.75 5.00 -19.57
C ALA A 10 12.38 4.62 -18.22
N PHE A 11 11.87 3.59 -17.56
CA PHE A 11 12.38 3.15 -16.27
C PHE A 11 13.78 2.50 -16.36
N GLU A 12 14.10 1.82 -17.44
CA GLU A 12 15.47 1.35 -17.69
C GLU A 12 16.45 2.53 -17.75
N GLN A 13 16.09 3.60 -18.46
CA GLN A 13 16.90 4.80 -18.54
C GLN A 13 17.04 5.55 -17.21
N LEU A 14 15.97 5.63 -16.42
CA LEU A 14 15.99 6.25 -15.08
C LEU A 14 16.82 5.42 -14.11
N SER A 15 16.64 4.10 -14.10
CA SER A 15 17.35 3.17 -13.23
C SER A 15 18.87 3.21 -13.45
N THR A 16 19.33 3.29 -14.70
CA THR A 16 20.76 3.41 -15.00
C THR A 16 21.40 4.69 -14.44
N ARG A 17 20.59 5.68 -14.13
CA ARG A 17 21.00 6.97 -13.54
C ARG A 17 20.73 7.06 -12.04
N GLY A 18 20.19 5.99 -11.44
CA GLY A 18 19.79 5.98 -10.03
C GLY A 18 18.63 6.92 -9.72
N ILE A 19 17.78 7.23 -10.70
CA ILE A 19 16.64 8.14 -10.56
C ILE A 19 15.37 7.31 -10.32
N VAL A 20 14.59 7.71 -9.32
CA VAL A 20 13.25 7.20 -9.02
C VAL A 20 12.25 8.28 -9.43
N HIS A 21 11.19 7.89 -10.14
CA HIS A 21 10.27 8.87 -10.74
C HIS A 21 9.24 9.40 -9.73
N ARG A 22 8.57 8.55 -8.99
CA ARG A 22 7.61 8.85 -7.93
C ARG A 22 6.44 9.77 -8.36
N SER A 23 6.10 9.75 -9.65
CA SER A 23 4.97 10.52 -10.20
C SER A 23 4.36 9.81 -11.42
N LEU A 24 4.38 8.47 -11.44
CA LEU A 24 3.79 7.69 -12.52
C LEU A 24 2.28 7.56 -12.30
N ARG A 25 1.51 8.32 -13.09
CA ARG A 25 0.05 8.41 -13.01
C ARG A 25 -0.55 8.48 -14.42
N ALA A 26 -1.86 8.21 -14.54
CA ALA A 26 -2.54 8.26 -15.84
C ALA A 26 -2.56 9.68 -16.46
N ASP A 27 -2.61 10.72 -15.64
CA ASP A 27 -2.57 12.13 -16.05
C ASP A 27 -1.15 12.64 -16.32
N ASN A 28 -0.11 11.84 -16.05
CA ASN A 28 1.29 12.15 -16.29
C ASN A 28 1.94 11.22 -17.34
N LEU A 29 1.12 10.64 -18.21
CA LEU A 29 1.55 9.76 -19.29
C LEU A 29 1.05 10.30 -20.63
N PHE A 30 1.94 10.45 -21.60
CA PHE A 30 1.62 11.12 -22.86
C PHE A 30 2.00 10.25 -24.07
N PHE A 31 1.13 10.26 -25.09
CA PHE A 31 1.49 9.79 -26.42
C PHE A 31 2.09 10.94 -27.23
N VAL A 32 3.24 10.73 -27.83
CA VAL A 32 3.95 11.76 -28.62
C VAL A 32 3.76 11.60 -30.12
N ASP A 33 3.02 10.59 -30.55
CA ASP A 33 2.68 10.30 -31.93
C ASP A 33 1.16 10.10 -32.11
N GLU A 34 0.67 10.37 -33.31
CA GLU A 34 -0.75 10.22 -33.65
C GLU A 34 -1.21 8.74 -33.63
N GLN A 35 -0.30 7.81 -33.87
CA GLN A 35 -0.54 6.38 -33.89
C GLN A 35 -0.63 5.78 -32.46
N ARG A 36 -0.28 6.56 -31.44
CA ARG A 36 -0.24 6.15 -30.02
C ARG A 36 0.69 4.96 -29.76
N GLU A 37 1.80 4.93 -30.47
CA GLU A 37 2.81 3.87 -30.33
C GLU A 37 3.91 4.28 -29.35
N LYS A 38 4.28 5.56 -29.33
CA LYS A 38 5.35 6.08 -28.49
C LYS A 38 4.77 6.80 -27.25
N VAL A 39 5.17 6.33 -26.09
CA VAL A 39 4.74 6.84 -24.78
C VAL A 39 5.92 7.50 -24.07
N VAL A 40 5.66 8.64 -23.43
CA VAL A 40 6.60 9.31 -22.53
C VAL A 40 5.93 9.54 -21.19
N ILE A 41 6.73 9.47 -20.12
CA ILE A 41 6.33 9.86 -18.78
C ILE A 41 6.63 11.34 -18.60
N GLY A 42 5.72 12.08 -18.00
CA GLY A 42 5.88 13.50 -17.74
C GLY A 42 6.83 13.81 -16.58
N GLU A 43 6.70 14.98 -16.03
CA GLU A 43 7.60 15.53 -15.03
C GLU A 43 7.39 14.92 -13.62
N PHE A 44 8.44 15.00 -12.80
CA PHE A 44 8.46 14.56 -11.40
C PHE A 44 9.08 15.64 -10.50
N LEU A 45 8.48 16.82 -10.51
CA LEU A 45 9.06 18.02 -9.88
C LEU A 45 8.76 18.15 -8.37
N ALA A 46 8.07 17.20 -7.76
CA ALA A 46 7.78 17.25 -6.33
C ALA A 46 9.06 17.13 -5.48
N SER A 47 9.11 17.87 -4.38
CA SER A 47 10.21 17.80 -3.42
C SER A 47 9.64 17.70 -1.99
N PRO A 48 9.84 16.57 -1.29
CA PRO A 48 10.56 15.37 -1.74
C PRO A 48 9.82 14.61 -2.88
N PRO A 49 10.50 13.71 -3.60
CA PRO A 49 9.87 12.89 -4.62
C PRO A 49 8.64 12.15 -4.08
N GLY A 50 7.55 12.13 -4.84
CA GLY A 50 6.29 11.50 -4.42
C GLY A 50 5.46 12.32 -3.44
N PHE A 51 5.85 13.56 -3.10
CA PHE A 51 5.06 14.42 -2.22
C PHE A 51 3.62 14.60 -2.72
N ASP A 52 3.46 14.84 -4.03
CA ASP A 52 2.18 15.05 -4.70
C ASP A 52 1.55 13.74 -5.23
N GLN A 53 2.17 12.58 -4.96
CA GLN A 53 1.64 11.31 -5.40
C GLN A 53 0.37 10.95 -4.61
N PRO A 54 -0.79 10.76 -5.28
CA PRO A 54 -2.00 10.32 -4.60
C PRO A 54 -1.80 8.98 -3.91
N VAL A 55 -2.40 8.82 -2.74
CA VAL A 55 -2.25 7.62 -1.88
C VAL A 55 -2.62 6.32 -2.60
N ILE A 56 -3.49 6.39 -3.60
CA ILE A 56 -3.85 5.21 -4.38
C ILE A 56 -2.67 4.61 -5.14
N TYR A 57 -1.72 5.45 -5.60
CA TYR A 57 -0.49 5.05 -6.29
C TYR A 57 0.66 4.69 -5.35
N GLU A 58 0.47 4.86 -4.05
CA GLU A 58 1.46 4.52 -3.03
C GLU A 58 1.27 3.10 -2.50
N THR A 59 2.37 2.46 -2.11
CA THR A 59 2.32 1.22 -1.32
C THR A 59 1.61 1.47 0.01
N ILE A 60 1.22 0.43 0.72
CA ILE A 60 0.57 0.57 2.03
C ILE A 60 1.47 1.38 2.98
N GLU A 61 2.76 1.04 3.06
CA GLU A 61 3.74 1.69 3.94
C GLU A 61 3.85 3.19 3.65
N ASN A 62 4.04 3.54 2.38
CA ASN A 62 4.15 4.94 1.96
C ASN A 62 2.82 5.69 2.08
N GLY A 63 1.70 5.01 1.84
CA GLY A 63 0.37 5.58 2.02
C GLY A 63 0.06 5.92 3.48
N MET A 64 0.54 5.12 4.42
CA MET A 64 0.43 5.36 5.86
C MET A 64 1.32 6.52 6.33
N ALA A 65 2.43 6.77 5.64
CA ALA A 65 3.37 7.83 5.98
C ALA A 65 2.85 9.22 5.57
N ASN A 66 3.18 10.23 6.37
CA ASN A 66 2.99 11.61 5.95
C ASN A 66 3.77 11.87 4.64
N PRO A 67 3.20 12.55 3.64
CA PRO A 67 3.88 12.82 2.36
C PRO A 67 5.31 13.33 2.49
N GLY A 68 5.58 14.22 3.45
CA GLY A 68 6.94 14.73 3.71
C GLY A 68 7.91 13.72 4.31
N ALA A 69 7.42 12.57 4.80
CA ALA A 69 8.21 11.51 5.42
C ALA A 69 8.38 10.27 4.52
N ARG A 70 7.88 10.32 3.28
CA ARG A 70 7.92 9.16 2.34
C ARG A 70 9.29 8.90 1.72
N GLU A 71 10.34 9.55 2.16
CA GLU A 71 11.70 9.44 1.61
C GLU A 71 11.76 9.55 0.07
N HIS A 72 12.93 9.32 -0.51
CA HIS A 72 13.08 9.34 -1.97
C HIS A 72 12.47 8.10 -2.65
N GLY A 73 12.27 7.03 -1.89
CA GLY A 73 11.77 5.77 -2.42
C GLY A 73 12.80 5.01 -3.25
N THR A 74 12.34 3.93 -3.85
CA THR A 74 13.11 3.06 -4.75
C THR A 74 12.31 2.80 -6.01
N ILE A 75 12.92 2.13 -6.98
CA ILE A 75 12.22 1.67 -8.20
C ILE A 75 11.00 0.78 -7.87
N MET A 76 10.96 0.18 -6.68
CA MET A 76 9.86 -0.69 -6.29
C MET A 76 8.54 0.07 -6.06
N GLU A 77 8.61 1.33 -5.61
CA GLU A 77 7.44 2.21 -5.51
C GLU A 77 6.96 2.61 -6.91
N ASP A 78 7.87 2.86 -7.85
CA ASP A 78 7.51 3.13 -9.24
C ASP A 78 6.88 1.91 -9.91
N MET A 79 7.36 0.69 -9.61
CA MET A 79 6.73 -0.56 -10.09
C MET A 79 5.31 -0.70 -9.55
N TYR A 80 5.09 -0.39 -8.28
CA TYR A 80 3.75 -0.41 -7.70
C TYR A 80 2.82 0.62 -8.38
N ALA A 81 3.27 1.87 -8.51
CA ALA A 81 2.54 2.92 -9.20
C ALA A 81 2.22 2.54 -10.65
N PHE A 82 3.14 1.83 -11.32
CA PHE A 82 2.91 1.30 -12.66
C PHE A 82 1.78 0.27 -12.68
N GLY A 83 1.72 -0.62 -11.71
CA GLY A 83 0.62 -1.56 -11.56
C GLY A 83 -0.73 -0.86 -11.40
N VAL A 84 -0.79 0.19 -10.57
CA VAL A 84 -2.00 1.01 -10.38
C VAL A 84 -2.37 1.74 -11.67
N LEU A 85 -1.41 2.31 -12.39
CA LEU A 85 -1.64 2.92 -13.70
C LEU A 85 -2.27 1.92 -14.68
N LEU A 86 -1.74 0.71 -14.76
CA LEU A 86 -2.29 -0.33 -15.64
C LEU A 86 -3.70 -0.76 -15.22
N ALA A 87 -3.97 -0.83 -13.92
CA ALA A 87 -5.32 -1.08 -13.40
C ALA A 87 -6.28 0.04 -13.83
N THR A 88 -5.89 1.30 -13.64
CA THR A 88 -6.66 2.49 -14.06
C THR A 88 -6.97 2.45 -15.55
N LEU A 89 -5.96 2.22 -16.39
CA LEU A 89 -6.15 2.16 -17.85
C LEU A 89 -7.04 0.99 -18.29
N SER A 90 -6.95 -0.16 -17.60
CA SER A 90 -7.78 -1.33 -17.90
C SER A 90 -9.23 -1.11 -17.56
N GLN A 91 -9.48 -0.45 -16.45
CA GLN A 91 -10.83 -0.18 -15.92
C GLN A 91 -11.43 1.08 -16.53
N ARG A 92 -10.61 1.94 -17.15
CA ARG A 92 -10.97 3.27 -17.70
C ARG A 92 -11.51 4.23 -16.64
N GLU A 93 -11.19 3.96 -15.40
CA GLU A 93 -11.54 4.76 -14.24
C GLU A 93 -10.44 4.63 -13.19
N LEU A 94 -10.28 5.64 -12.34
CA LEU A 94 -9.36 5.55 -11.22
C LEU A 94 -10.00 4.67 -10.14
N PRO A 95 -9.35 3.57 -9.72
CA PRO A 95 -9.87 2.77 -8.61
C PRO A 95 -10.06 3.63 -7.36
N CYS A 96 -11.11 3.39 -6.57
CA CYS A 96 -11.38 4.11 -5.31
C CYS A 96 -11.45 5.65 -5.46
N GLU A 97 -11.92 6.16 -6.61
CA GLU A 97 -11.93 7.61 -6.92
C GLU A 97 -12.71 8.44 -5.88
N ASN A 98 -13.74 7.85 -5.27
CA ASN A 98 -14.60 8.54 -4.30
C ASN A 98 -14.18 8.29 -2.84
N ASP A 99 -13.18 7.45 -2.60
CA ASP A 99 -12.74 7.09 -1.26
C ASP A 99 -11.73 8.13 -0.74
N ASN A 100 -11.77 8.43 0.55
CA ASN A 100 -10.75 9.24 1.18
C ASN A 100 -9.46 8.42 1.45
N THR A 101 -8.40 9.11 1.85
CA THR A 101 -7.09 8.48 2.09
C THR A 101 -7.14 7.34 3.11
N GLU A 102 -7.89 7.51 4.20
CA GLU A 102 -8.01 6.49 5.24
C GLU A 102 -8.76 5.26 4.73
N GLU A 103 -9.87 5.45 4.04
CA GLU A 103 -10.65 4.36 3.42
C GLU A 103 -9.80 3.53 2.46
N ILE A 104 -9.00 4.18 1.61
CA ILE A 104 -8.10 3.51 0.67
C ILE A 104 -7.07 2.65 1.42
N ILE A 105 -6.41 3.19 2.44
CA ILE A 105 -5.38 2.47 3.19
C ILE A 105 -5.97 1.31 3.99
N VAL A 106 -7.07 1.55 4.71
CA VAL A 106 -7.78 0.49 5.45
C VAL A 106 -8.21 -0.64 4.52
N SER A 107 -8.76 -0.30 3.35
CA SER A 107 -9.16 -1.30 2.34
C SER A 107 -7.98 -2.09 1.79
N LYS A 108 -6.85 -1.42 1.47
CA LYS A 108 -5.63 -2.10 0.99
C LYS A 108 -5.07 -3.07 2.04
N ILE A 109 -5.05 -2.68 3.31
CA ILE A 109 -4.56 -3.54 4.39
C ILE A 109 -5.53 -4.73 4.59
N ALA A 110 -6.84 -4.48 4.61
CA ALA A 110 -7.84 -5.50 4.88
C ALA A 110 -7.98 -6.54 3.74
N ASN A 111 -7.95 -6.07 2.49
CA ASN A 111 -8.26 -6.91 1.33
C ASN A 111 -7.06 -7.20 0.43
N SER A 112 -5.89 -6.66 0.70
CA SER A 112 -4.74 -6.46 -0.17
C SER A 112 -4.93 -5.35 -1.21
N SER A 113 -3.82 -4.75 -1.64
CA SER A 113 -3.84 -3.74 -2.71
C SER A 113 -4.45 -4.27 -4.00
N PHE A 114 -4.13 -5.52 -4.38
CA PHE A 114 -4.67 -6.11 -5.59
C PHE A 114 -6.20 -6.23 -5.55
N ALA A 115 -6.78 -6.74 -4.46
CA ALA A 115 -8.23 -6.90 -4.33
C ALA A 115 -8.95 -5.54 -4.25
N THR A 116 -8.34 -4.55 -3.61
CA THR A 116 -8.89 -3.19 -3.49
C THR A 116 -8.89 -2.46 -4.84
N LEU A 117 -7.80 -2.56 -5.59
CA LEU A 117 -7.59 -1.79 -6.82
C LEU A 117 -8.18 -2.47 -8.07
N ILE A 118 -8.36 -3.79 -8.05
CA ILE A 118 -8.95 -4.53 -9.16
C ILE A 118 -10.38 -4.88 -8.82
N GLY A 119 -11.31 -4.12 -9.36
CA GLY A 119 -12.73 -4.40 -9.24
C GLY A 119 -13.14 -5.70 -9.96
N LYS A 120 -14.44 -5.91 -10.14
CA LYS A 120 -15.03 -7.10 -10.80
C LYS A 120 -14.95 -7.06 -12.34
N GLN A 121 -14.11 -6.22 -12.92
CA GLN A 121 -14.03 -6.04 -14.37
C GLN A 121 -13.28 -7.19 -15.04
N LEU A 122 -13.69 -7.47 -16.28
CA LEU A 122 -13.10 -8.53 -17.10
C LEU A 122 -11.76 -8.05 -17.69
N ILE A 123 -10.68 -8.38 -17.01
CA ILE A 123 -9.30 -8.18 -17.48
C ILE A 123 -8.77 -9.53 -17.96
N THR A 124 -8.02 -9.58 -19.08
CA THR A 124 -7.44 -10.83 -19.57
C THR A 124 -6.47 -11.40 -18.53
N SER A 125 -6.46 -12.73 -18.38
CA SER A 125 -5.63 -13.43 -17.36
C SER A 125 -4.16 -13.01 -17.41
N ARG A 126 -3.60 -12.89 -18.61
CA ARG A 126 -2.20 -12.49 -18.82
C ARG A 126 -1.94 -11.05 -18.33
N PHE A 127 -2.85 -10.13 -18.59
CA PHE A 127 -2.70 -8.74 -18.14
C PHE A 127 -2.94 -8.59 -16.64
N LEU A 128 -3.87 -9.40 -16.11
CA LEU A 128 -4.14 -9.49 -14.68
C LEU A 128 -2.92 -10.01 -13.90
N GLU A 129 -2.17 -10.96 -14.47
CA GLU A 129 -0.91 -11.46 -13.91
C GLU A 129 0.15 -10.36 -13.80
N LEU A 130 0.32 -9.55 -14.84
CA LEU A 130 1.23 -8.41 -14.83
C LEU A 130 0.85 -7.43 -13.72
N ILE A 131 -0.41 -7.02 -13.66
CA ILE A 131 -0.89 -6.09 -12.63
C ILE A 131 -0.66 -6.68 -11.24
N ARG A 132 -1.00 -7.94 -11.01
CA ARG A 132 -0.81 -8.61 -9.72
C ARG A 132 0.66 -8.63 -9.28
N GLY A 133 1.57 -8.92 -10.20
CA GLY A 133 3.00 -8.89 -9.92
C GLY A 133 3.50 -7.51 -9.53
N LEU A 134 2.99 -6.47 -10.18
CA LEU A 134 3.38 -5.08 -9.94
C LEU A 134 2.81 -4.50 -8.63
N ILE A 135 1.55 -4.80 -8.29
CA ILE A 135 0.89 -4.29 -7.07
C ILE A 135 1.01 -5.27 -5.88
N SER A 136 2.00 -6.15 -5.85
CA SER A 136 2.25 -6.98 -4.66
C SER A 136 2.55 -6.09 -3.45
N ASP A 137 1.88 -6.36 -2.34
CA ASP A 137 2.08 -5.63 -1.08
C ASP A 137 3.45 -5.95 -0.47
N THR A 138 4.00 -7.13 -0.77
CA THR A 138 5.33 -7.53 -0.35
C THR A 138 6.36 -7.04 -1.35
N ALA A 139 7.21 -6.09 -0.97
CA ALA A 139 8.22 -5.51 -1.87
C ALA A 139 9.16 -6.55 -2.50
N LYS A 140 9.51 -7.63 -1.78
CA LYS A 140 10.37 -8.72 -2.28
C LYS A 140 9.70 -9.58 -3.36
N GLU A 141 8.38 -9.62 -3.39
CA GLU A 141 7.58 -10.38 -4.36
C GLU A 141 7.12 -9.52 -5.53
N ARG A 142 7.26 -8.21 -5.41
CA ARG A 142 6.88 -7.25 -6.44
C ARG A 142 7.77 -7.41 -7.66
N TRP A 143 7.15 -7.42 -8.83
CA TRP A 143 7.89 -7.56 -10.07
C TRP A 143 8.81 -6.39 -10.33
N VAL A 144 10.02 -6.73 -10.80
CA VAL A 144 11.03 -5.80 -11.29
C VAL A 144 11.03 -5.73 -12.82
N LEU A 145 11.76 -4.79 -13.39
CA LEU A 145 11.82 -4.57 -14.84
C LEU A 145 12.10 -5.85 -15.65
N ALA A 146 13.00 -6.72 -15.16
CA ALA A 146 13.33 -7.97 -15.84
C ALA A 146 12.12 -8.91 -16.01
N GLN A 147 11.23 -8.98 -15.00
CA GLN A 147 10.02 -9.80 -15.08
C GLN A 147 9.00 -9.20 -16.05
N ILE A 148 8.88 -7.88 -16.11
CA ILE A 148 8.01 -7.19 -17.07
C ILE A 148 8.54 -7.43 -18.51
N THR A 149 9.85 -7.35 -18.72
CA THR A 149 10.49 -7.63 -20.00
C THR A 149 10.25 -9.09 -20.43
N ASN A 150 10.36 -10.05 -19.50
CA ASN A 150 9.99 -11.44 -19.74
C ASN A 150 8.52 -11.59 -20.13
N TRP A 151 7.63 -10.89 -19.43
CA TRP A 151 6.21 -10.87 -19.75
C TRP A 151 5.94 -10.32 -21.17
N LEU A 152 6.58 -9.20 -21.55
CA LEU A 152 6.48 -8.63 -22.90
C LEU A 152 6.90 -9.64 -23.97
N ASN A 153 7.96 -10.39 -23.72
CA ASN A 153 8.51 -11.41 -24.62
C ASN A 153 7.79 -12.77 -24.54
N SER A 154 6.69 -12.87 -23.78
CA SER A 154 5.94 -14.11 -23.55
C SER A 154 6.77 -15.26 -22.96
N MET A 155 7.79 -14.93 -22.19
CA MET A 155 8.61 -15.90 -21.47
C MET A 155 7.89 -16.37 -20.17
N PRO A 156 8.14 -17.59 -19.69
CA PRO A 156 7.60 -18.06 -18.42
C PRO A 156 8.04 -17.19 -17.25
N ILE A 157 7.11 -16.89 -16.36
CA ILE A 157 7.35 -16.12 -15.13
C ILE A 157 6.86 -16.97 -13.96
N ALA A 158 7.60 -16.95 -12.86
CA ALA A 158 7.19 -17.64 -11.64
C ALA A 158 5.87 -17.00 -11.12
N PRO A 159 4.89 -17.82 -10.67
CA PRO A 159 3.66 -17.29 -10.10
C PRO A 159 3.96 -16.39 -8.89
N THR A 160 3.23 -15.28 -8.78
CA THR A 160 3.31 -14.41 -7.60
C THR A 160 2.57 -15.10 -6.46
N PRO A 161 3.20 -15.32 -5.30
CA PRO A 161 2.56 -15.90 -4.13
C PRO A 161 1.35 -15.07 -3.69
N LYS A 162 0.39 -15.71 -3.03
CA LYS A 162 -0.68 -15.00 -2.31
C LYS A 162 -0.19 -14.77 -0.89
N SER A 163 -0.12 -13.52 -0.46
CA SER A 163 0.12 -13.20 0.95
C SER A 163 -1.06 -13.69 1.79
N ALA A 164 -0.79 -14.46 2.83
CA ALA A 164 -1.79 -14.81 3.84
C ALA A 164 -1.81 -13.69 4.89
N GLN A 165 -2.96 -13.06 5.06
CA GLN A 165 -3.18 -12.12 6.15
C GLN A 165 -3.98 -12.83 7.26
N HIS A 166 -3.59 -12.59 8.49
CA HIS A 166 -4.28 -13.15 9.67
C HIS A 166 -5.31 -12.14 10.17
N GLU A 167 -6.57 -12.53 10.17
CA GLU A 167 -7.67 -11.68 10.62
C GLU A 167 -8.24 -12.14 11.97
N ALA A 168 -8.75 -11.20 12.75
CA ALA A 168 -9.45 -11.50 13.98
C ALA A 168 -10.77 -12.22 13.71
N HIS A 169 -11.20 -13.10 14.61
CA HIS A 169 -12.48 -13.81 14.53
C HIS A 169 -13.68 -12.85 14.56
N ARG A 170 -13.55 -11.74 15.27
CA ARG A 170 -14.54 -10.66 15.35
C ARG A 170 -13.86 -9.31 15.23
N PRO A 171 -14.50 -8.35 14.54
CA PRO A 171 -13.93 -7.04 14.38
C PRO A 171 -14.01 -6.22 15.67
N ILE A 172 -13.12 -5.23 15.76
CA ILE A 172 -13.24 -4.12 16.69
C ILE A 172 -13.67 -2.87 15.92
N GLU A 173 -14.67 -2.16 16.42
CA GLU A 173 -15.15 -0.90 15.86
C GLU A 173 -14.29 0.25 16.37
N PHE A 174 -13.73 1.05 15.45
CA PHE A 174 -12.93 2.23 15.76
C PHE A 174 -12.88 3.19 14.57
N GLY A 175 -12.95 4.52 14.82
CA GLY A 175 -12.88 5.54 13.76
C GLY A 175 -13.97 5.43 12.70
N GLY A 176 -15.10 4.79 13.00
CA GLY A 176 -16.18 4.52 12.04
C GLY A 176 -15.99 3.29 11.17
N PHE A 177 -14.92 2.50 11.40
CA PHE A 177 -14.63 1.27 10.66
C PHE A 177 -14.67 0.03 11.55
N ASN A 178 -14.96 -1.12 10.93
CA ASN A 178 -14.80 -2.43 11.54
C ASN A 178 -13.44 -3.02 11.15
N HIS A 179 -12.53 -3.14 12.12
CA HIS A 179 -11.18 -3.62 11.91
C HIS A 179 -11.06 -5.10 12.27
N PHE A 180 -10.61 -5.91 11.30
CA PHE A 180 -10.27 -7.31 11.50
C PHE A 180 -8.75 -7.54 11.64
N TYR A 181 -7.94 -6.52 11.39
CA TYR A 181 -6.48 -6.60 11.38
C TYR A 181 -5.88 -5.56 12.34
N VAL A 182 -4.91 -5.99 13.15
CA VAL A 182 -4.18 -5.09 14.06
C VAL A 182 -3.58 -3.91 13.29
N ARG A 183 -3.11 -4.15 12.08
CA ARG A 183 -2.49 -3.12 11.23
C ARG A 183 -3.49 -2.06 10.78
N THR A 184 -4.74 -2.43 10.47
CA THR A 184 -5.77 -1.44 10.10
C THR A 184 -6.16 -0.56 11.26
N ILE A 185 -6.38 -1.14 12.45
CA ILE A 185 -6.72 -0.33 13.63
C ILE A 185 -5.55 0.55 14.06
N ALA A 186 -4.30 0.07 13.98
CA ALA A 186 -3.13 0.89 14.30
C ALA A 186 -3.03 2.12 13.39
N TYR A 187 -3.33 1.97 12.10
CA TYR A 187 -3.39 3.09 11.17
C TYR A 187 -4.53 4.07 11.52
N SER A 188 -5.76 3.58 11.70
CA SER A 188 -6.89 4.45 12.09
C SER A 188 -6.64 5.16 13.43
N MET A 189 -5.99 4.49 14.39
CA MET A 189 -5.60 5.11 15.65
C MET A 189 -4.61 6.28 15.46
N SER A 190 -3.74 6.22 14.47
CA SER A 190 -2.85 7.32 14.14
C SER A 190 -3.58 8.55 13.58
N GLN A 191 -4.75 8.35 12.97
CA GLN A 191 -5.61 9.41 12.45
C GLN A 191 -6.57 9.97 13.52
N HIS A 192 -7.05 9.13 14.45
CA HIS A 192 -8.03 9.46 15.50
C HIS A 192 -7.41 9.37 16.90
N ARG A 193 -6.41 10.19 17.18
CA ARG A 193 -5.54 10.10 18.36
C ARG A 193 -6.28 10.16 19.71
N GLU A 194 -7.26 11.04 19.85
CA GLU A 194 -7.99 11.21 21.12
C GLU A 194 -8.84 9.97 21.45
N GLU A 195 -9.50 9.39 20.45
CA GLU A 195 -10.26 8.16 20.61
C GLU A 195 -9.33 6.96 20.87
N ALA A 196 -8.16 6.94 20.21
CA ALA A 196 -7.15 5.91 20.38
C ALA A 196 -6.67 5.80 21.84
N VAL A 197 -6.42 6.93 22.49
CA VAL A 197 -6.04 6.96 23.90
C VAL A 197 -7.14 6.34 24.78
N THR A 198 -8.39 6.64 24.49
CA THR A 198 -9.52 6.11 25.24
C THR A 198 -9.62 4.58 25.12
N ILE A 199 -9.57 4.05 23.89
CA ILE A 199 -9.69 2.59 23.65
C ILE A 199 -8.52 1.80 24.27
N ILE A 200 -7.31 2.40 24.30
CA ILE A 200 -6.13 1.80 24.94
C ILE A 200 -6.32 1.80 26.46
N ARG A 201 -6.68 2.94 27.05
CA ARG A 201 -6.89 3.06 28.51
C ARG A 201 -7.99 2.17 29.03
N ASP A 202 -9.07 2.01 28.29
CA ASP A 202 -10.17 1.11 28.61
C ASP A 202 -9.78 -0.37 28.49
N GLY A 203 -8.59 -0.70 28.01
CA GLY A 203 -8.12 -2.06 27.77
C GLY A 203 -8.89 -2.81 26.68
N LYS A 204 -9.73 -2.13 25.89
CA LYS A 204 -10.56 -2.74 24.85
C LYS A 204 -9.71 -3.34 23.73
N LEU A 205 -8.62 -2.63 23.33
CA LEU A 205 -7.71 -3.12 22.31
C LEU A 205 -7.01 -4.40 22.74
N LEU A 206 -6.46 -4.43 23.95
CA LEU A 206 -5.82 -5.62 24.51
C LEU A 206 -6.79 -6.81 24.59
N THR A 207 -7.99 -6.55 25.13
CA THR A 207 -9.04 -7.56 25.25
C THR A 207 -9.47 -8.15 23.90
N TRP A 208 -9.55 -7.31 22.86
CA TRP A 208 -9.86 -7.76 21.51
C TRP A 208 -8.75 -8.63 20.93
N ILE A 209 -7.50 -8.21 21.07
CA ILE A 209 -6.35 -8.99 20.58
C ILE A 209 -6.27 -10.35 21.28
N GLU A 210 -6.46 -10.41 22.60
CA GLU A 210 -6.40 -11.64 23.36
C GLU A 210 -7.54 -12.63 23.07
N LYS A 211 -8.72 -12.12 22.71
CA LYS A 211 -9.91 -12.97 22.53
C LYS A 211 -10.19 -13.36 21.08
N ASP A 212 -9.80 -12.51 20.15
CA ASP A 212 -10.23 -12.61 18.77
C ASP A 212 -9.09 -12.93 17.79
N TYR A 213 -7.85 -13.10 18.29
CA TYR A 213 -6.73 -13.67 17.53
C TYR A 213 -6.26 -14.99 18.13
N ASP A 214 -5.83 -15.91 17.27
CA ASP A 214 -5.21 -17.15 17.70
C ASP A 214 -3.84 -16.88 18.34
N ASP A 215 -3.52 -17.61 19.43
CA ASP A 215 -2.27 -17.43 20.18
C ASP A 215 -1.00 -17.64 19.33
N ASP A 216 -1.10 -18.48 18.30
CA ASP A 216 0.02 -18.79 17.41
C ASP A 216 0.34 -17.65 16.43
N ILE A 217 -0.59 -16.69 16.23
CA ILE A 217 -0.48 -15.60 15.27
C ILE A 217 0.23 -14.39 15.89
N ILE A 218 -0.07 -14.11 17.15
CA ILE A 218 0.48 -12.94 17.84
C ILE A 218 1.67 -13.36 18.69
N SER A 219 2.84 -12.82 18.36
CA SER A 219 4.05 -13.14 19.09
C SER A 219 3.91 -12.77 20.58
N PRO A 220 4.44 -13.60 21.51
CA PRO A 220 4.46 -13.27 22.94
C PRO A 220 5.06 -11.88 23.21
N HIS A 221 6.09 -11.51 22.47
CA HIS A 221 6.74 -10.22 22.58
C HIS A 221 5.80 -9.03 22.25
N PHE A 222 4.86 -9.21 21.31
CA PHE A 222 3.84 -8.21 21.02
C PHE A 222 2.86 -8.05 22.18
N LYS A 223 2.38 -9.18 22.75
CA LYS A 223 1.48 -9.18 23.92
C LYS A 223 2.13 -8.46 25.11
N ASP A 224 3.38 -8.82 25.44
CA ASP A 224 4.14 -8.20 26.55
C ASP A 224 4.29 -6.68 26.36
N LYS A 225 4.56 -6.24 25.11
CA LYS A 225 4.66 -4.81 24.81
C LYS A 225 3.32 -4.10 24.93
N LEU A 226 2.23 -4.71 24.45
CA LEU A 226 0.89 -4.15 24.53
C LEU A 226 0.42 -4.02 25.99
N GLU A 227 0.67 -5.03 26.83
CA GLU A 227 0.43 -4.97 28.27
C GLU A 227 1.24 -3.86 28.93
N ALA A 228 2.52 -3.72 28.59
CA ALA A 228 3.38 -2.64 29.10
C ALA A 228 2.87 -1.25 28.68
N ILE A 229 2.32 -1.09 27.48
CA ILE A 229 1.70 0.15 27.01
C ILE A 229 0.42 0.42 27.79
N ASN A 230 -0.43 -0.60 27.99
CA ASN A 230 -1.69 -0.46 28.73
C ASN A 230 -1.44 -0.04 30.19
N LEU A 231 -0.44 -0.62 30.85
CA LEU A 231 -0.02 -0.24 32.19
C LEU A 231 0.58 1.18 32.27
N ARG A 232 1.22 1.65 31.21
CA ARG A 232 1.75 3.03 31.11
C ARG A 232 0.67 4.04 30.75
N ALA A 233 -0.38 3.62 30.04
CA ALA A 233 -1.48 4.49 29.61
C ALA A 233 -2.15 5.23 30.79
N ASP A 234 -2.27 4.58 31.94
CA ASP A 234 -2.79 5.19 33.16
C ASP A 234 -1.86 6.27 33.75
N ARG A 235 -0.58 6.25 33.41
CA ARG A 235 0.46 7.15 33.94
C ARG A 235 0.98 8.14 32.90
N ALA A 236 0.75 7.88 31.62
CA ALA A 236 1.29 8.71 30.54
C ALA A 236 0.58 10.07 30.52
N ARG A 237 1.39 11.11 30.62
CA ARG A 237 0.96 12.50 30.37
C ARG A 237 0.94 12.83 28.88
N ASP A 238 1.62 12.03 28.08
CA ASP A 238 1.82 12.27 26.64
C ASP A 238 1.17 11.17 25.81
N THR A 239 0.17 11.59 25.06
CA THR A 239 -0.63 10.75 24.14
C THR A 239 0.21 10.27 22.95
N ASP A 240 1.16 11.10 22.49
CA ASP A 240 1.94 10.83 21.29
C ASP A 240 2.96 9.70 21.53
N GLU A 241 3.53 9.58 22.73
CA GLU A 241 4.45 8.52 23.11
C GLU A 241 3.78 7.13 23.08
N LEU A 242 2.53 7.07 23.52
CA LEU A 242 1.70 5.85 23.51
C LEU A 242 1.38 5.39 22.09
N LEU A 243 0.96 6.31 21.23
CA LEU A 243 0.62 6.01 19.85
C LEU A 243 1.84 5.63 19.01
N LEU A 244 2.97 6.32 19.23
CA LEU A 244 4.23 5.97 18.58
C LEU A 244 4.69 4.56 18.97
N SER A 245 4.53 4.20 20.25
CA SER A 245 4.87 2.87 20.74
C SER A 245 4.01 1.78 20.12
N LEU A 246 2.73 2.06 19.85
CA LEU A 246 1.79 1.11 19.23
C LEU A 246 2.09 0.91 17.73
N VAL A 247 2.38 2.00 17.01
CA VAL A 247 2.74 1.95 15.58
C VAL A 247 4.06 1.22 15.36
N LEU A 248 5.02 1.34 16.27
CA LEU A 248 6.33 0.65 16.18
C LEU A 248 6.26 -0.86 16.50
N ILE A 249 5.14 -1.36 17.00
CA ILE A 249 4.95 -2.77 17.38
C ILE A 249 4.28 -3.57 16.25
N VAL A 250 3.49 -2.91 15.41
CA VAL A 250 2.73 -3.49 14.31
C VAL A 250 3.52 -3.48 13.01
#